data_ac3bdf59ca4a7f946ff58e52eabdc283
#
_entry.id   ac3bdf59ca4a7f946ff58e52eabdc283
#
_cell.length_a   1.000
_cell.length_b   1.000
_cell.length_c   1.000
_cell.angle_alpha   90.00
_cell.angle_beta   90.00
_cell.angle_gamma   90.00
#
_symmetry.space_group_name_H-M   'P 1'
#
loop_
_entity.id
_entity.type
_entity.pdbx_description
1 polymer ?
#
loop_
_entity_poly.entity_id
_entity_poly.type
_entity_poly.pdbx_seq_one_letter_code
_entity_poly.pdbx_strand_id
1 'polypeptide(L)'
;MISWLKGEIIHTWKISSKKGIVLNVGGVGYEIQLLPTQICKEEDSNKIELWIHQIDREDGTSLYGFIEVNQRNLFREIISVNGIGPQIGMALLEDFGVAQLVNAIENKESNLLTKTQGIGKRIAERLIVELRNKLQRFIDLSLIHI
;
A
#
# COMPACT_ATOMS: atom_id res chain seq x y z
N MET A 1 -10.83 -13.08 -5.58
CA MET A 1 -10.08 -11.84 -5.30
C MET A 1 -8.94 -11.67 -6.28
N ILE A 2 -8.84 -10.48 -6.86
CA ILE A 2 -7.71 -10.13 -7.73
C ILE A 2 -6.51 -9.84 -6.84
N SER A 3 -5.40 -10.56 -7.04
CA SER A 3 -4.21 -10.44 -6.19
C SER A 3 -2.94 -10.03 -6.95
N TRP A 4 -2.95 -10.11 -8.28
CA TRP A 4 -1.81 -9.76 -9.12
C TRP A 4 -2.30 -9.52 -10.54
N LEU A 5 -1.76 -8.50 -11.19
CA LEU A 5 -2.08 -8.14 -12.57
C LEU A 5 -0.81 -7.74 -13.31
N LYS A 6 -0.74 -8.15 -14.57
CA LYS A 6 0.31 -7.74 -15.47
C LYS A 6 -0.31 -7.24 -16.77
N GLY A 7 0.09 -6.08 -17.22
CA GLY A 7 -0.47 -5.52 -18.42
C GLY A 7 0.18 -4.22 -18.83
N GLU A 8 -0.54 -3.48 -19.64
CA GLU A 8 -0.06 -2.22 -20.21
C GLU A 8 -0.86 -1.05 -19.65
N ILE A 9 -0.16 0.01 -19.24
CA ILE A 9 -0.79 1.24 -18.77
C ILE A 9 -1.36 1.99 -19.97
N ILE A 10 -2.68 2.22 -19.97
CA ILE A 10 -3.36 2.94 -21.05
C ILE A 10 -3.84 4.32 -20.62
N HIS A 11 -3.84 4.59 -19.32
CA HIS A 11 -4.29 5.87 -18.79
C HIS A 11 -3.72 6.07 -17.40
N THR A 12 -3.40 7.32 -17.04
CA THR A 12 -3.04 7.70 -15.68
C THR A 12 -4.05 8.72 -15.19
N TRP A 13 -4.38 8.68 -13.90
CA TRP A 13 -5.34 9.61 -13.31
C TRP A 13 -4.83 10.15 -11.99
N LYS A 14 -5.33 11.33 -11.65
CA LYS A 14 -5.04 11.99 -10.38
C LYS A 14 -6.31 12.67 -9.88
N ILE A 15 -6.73 12.34 -8.67
CA ILE A 15 -7.90 12.94 -8.02
C ILE A 15 -7.46 13.32 -6.61
N SER A 16 -7.32 14.64 -6.35
CA SER A 16 -6.82 15.16 -5.08
C SER A 16 -5.42 14.60 -4.79
N SER A 17 -5.21 13.93 -3.65
CA SER A 17 -3.93 13.31 -3.32
C SER A 17 -3.77 11.87 -3.85
N LYS A 18 -4.81 11.34 -4.49
CA LYS A 18 -4.81 9.97 -5.00
C LYS A 18 -4.31 9.95 -6.44
N LYS A 19 -3.51 8.95 -6.75
CA LYS A 19 -3.02 8.71 -8.11
C LYS A 19 -3.22 7.26 -8.48
N GLY A 20 -3.42 7.03 -9.76
CA GLY A 20 -3.59 5.67 -10.24
C GLY A 20 -3.48 5.55 -11.75
N ILE A 21 -3.77 4.37 -12.20
CA ILE A 21 -3.67 4.00 -13.61
C ILE A 21 -4.90 3.19 -14.02
N VAL A 22 -5.09 3.10 -15.33
CA VAL A 22 -5.92 2.06 -15.93
C VAL A 22 -4.97 1.10 -16.64
N LEU A 23 -5.01 -0.16 -16.24
CA LEU A 23 -4.15 -1.21 -16.77
C LEU A 23 -4.95 -2.09 -17.71
N ASN A 24 -4.46 -2.25 -18.95
CA ASN A 24 -5.06 -3.15 -19.90
C ASN A 24 -4.48 -4.55 -19.71
N VAL A 25 -5.34 -5.48 -19.31
CA VAL A 25 -4.97 -6.88 -19.14
C VAL A 25 -5.91 -7.70 -20.04
N GLY A 26 -5.38 -8.15 -21.17
CA GLY A 26 -6.16 -8.94 -22.09
C GLY A 26 -7.39 -8.26 -22.67
N GLY A 27 -7.34 -6.93 -22.82
CA GLY A 27 -8.45 -6.16 -23.35
C GLY A 27 -9.42 -5.63 -22.29
N VAL A 28 -9.14 -5.88 -21.01
CA VAL A 28 -9.94 -5.35 -19.89
C VAL A 28 -9.16 -4.25 -19.19
N GLY A 29 -9.78 -3.08 -18.98
CA GLY A 29 -9.16 -1.98 -18.25
C GLY A 29 -9.46 -2.07 -16.76
N TYR A 30 -8.42 -2.21 -15.95
CA TYR A 30 -8.54 -2.22 -14.49
C TYR A 30 -8.08 -0.87 -13.94
N GLU A 31 -8.94 -0.21 -13.17
CA GLU A 31 -8.58 1.03 -12.50
C GLU A 31 -7.93 0.72 -11.16
N ILE A 32 -6.69 1.14 -10.99
CA ILE A 32 -5.86 0.75 -9.85
C ILE A 32 -5.27 2.00 -9.21
N GLN A 33 -5.48 2.17 -7.91
CA GLN A 33 -4.80 3.23 -7.16
C GLN A 33 -3.40 2.77 -6.81
N LEU A 34 -2.40 3.62 -7.04
CA LEU A 34 -0.99 3.35 -6.73
C LEU A 34 -0.47 4.34 -5.70
N LEU A 35 0.66 4.01 -5.09
CA LEU A 35 1.40 4.98 -4.30
C LEU A 35 1.91 6.09 -5.24
N PRO A 36 1.79 7.37 -4.85
CA PRO A 36 2.16 8.46 -5.75
C PRO A 36 3.56 8.38 -6.33
N THR A 37 4.54 7.91 -5.56
CA THR A 37 5.92 7.78 -6.02
C THR A 37 6.13 6.68 -7.06
N GLN A 38 5.23 5.71 -7.13
CA GLN A 38 5.36 4.60 -8.08
C GLN A 38 5.04 5.00 -9.52
N ILE A 39 4.29 6.06 -9.71
CA ILE A 39 3.84 6.47 -11.05
C ILE A 39 4.94 7.19 -11.82
N CYS A 40 5.88 7.83 -11.14
CA CYS A 40 6.91 8.66 -11.75
C CYS A 40 8.03 7.87 -12.43
N LYS A 41 8.07 6.54 -12.28
CA LYS A 41 9.18 5.70 -12.77
C LYS A 41 8.91 5.01 -14.10
N GLU A 42 7.79 5.32 -14.74
CA GLU A 42 7.23 4.51 -15.81
C GLU A 42 7.45 5.11 -17.21
N GLU A 43 8.45 5.95 -17.38
CA GLU A 43 8.62 6.71 -18.62
C GLU A 43 9.08 5.86 -19.81
N ASP A 44 9.74 4.72 -19.57
CA ASP A 44 10.37 3.95 -20.65
C ASP A 44 9.56 2.73 -21.12
N SER A 45 8.56 2.30 -20.37
CA SER A 45 7.74 1.17 -20.75
C SER A 45 6.36 1.30 -20.10
N ASN A 46 5.32 1.12 -20.90
CA ASN A 46 3.96 1.11 -20.38
C ASN A 46 3.58 -0.23 -19.76
N LYS A 47 4.47 -1.23 -19.81
CA LYS A 47 4.20 -2.54 -19.23
C LYS A 47 4.60 -2.58 -17.78
N ILE A 48 3.72 -3.11 -16.94
CA ILE A 48 3.94 -3.19 -15.51
C ILE A 48 3.27 -4.43 -14.94
N GLU A 49 3.85 -4.97 -13.88
CA GLU A 49 3.18 -5.97 -13.07
C GLU A 49 3.02 -5.43 -11.66
N LEU A 50 1.85 -5.70 -11.08
CA LEU A 50 1.45 -5.16 -9.80
C LEU A 50 0.88 -6.25 -8.91
N TRP A 51 1.22 -6.18 -7.63
CA TRP A 51 0.56 -6.95 -6.58
C TRP A 51 -0.66 -6.17 -6.13
N ILE A 52 -1.82 -6.82 -6.11
CA ILE A 52 -3.10 -6.13 -5.96
C ILE A 52 -3.77 -6.53 -4.65
N HIS A 53 -4.40 -5.55 -4.02
CA HIS A 53 -5.37 -5.77 -2.97
C HIS A 53 -6.73 -5.26 -3.44
N GLN A 54 -7.72 -6.11 -3.40
CA GLN A 54 -9.08 -5.79 -3.81
C GLN A 54 -9.96 -5.57 -2.58
N ILE A 55 -10.71 -4.48 -2.59
CA ILE A 55 -11.70 -4.18 -1.55
C ILE A 55 -13.06 -4.09 -2.22
N ASP A 56 -13.99 -4.95 -1.79
CA ASP A 56 -15.36 -4.93 -2.27
C ASP A 56 -16.24 -4.17 -1.29
N ARG A 57 -17.03 -3.25 -1.82
CA ARG A 57 -18.01 -2.46 -1.07
C ARG A 57 -19.34 -2.54 -1.79
N GLU A 58 -20.42 -2.11 -1.12
CA GLU A 58 -21.74 -2.10 -1.73
C GLU A 58 -21.80 -1.23 -3.00
N ASP A 59 -21.04 -0.15 -3.02
CA ASP A 59 -21.03 0.81 -4.13
C ASP A 59 -19.98 0.49 -5.21
N GLY A 60 -19.21 -0.59 -5.06
CA GLY A 60 -18.25 -1.00 -6.08
C GLY A 60 -17.01 -1.65 -5.50
N THR A 61 -16.09 -1.96 -6.40
CA THR A 61 -14.82 -2.61 -6.09
C THR A 61 -13.67 -1.62 -6.30
N SER A 62 -12.74 -1.59 -5.36
CA SER A 62 -11.51 -0.78 -5.46
C SER A 62 -10.31 -1.69 -5.51
N LEU A 63 -9.34 -1.34 -6.36
CA LEU A 63 -8.08 -2.04 -6.49
C LEU A 63 -6.93 -1.12 -6.08
N TYR A 64 -6.04 -1.66 -5.26
CA TYR A 64 -4.82 -0.99 -4.80
C TYR A 64 -3.63 -1.80 -5.28
N GLY A 65 -2.67 -1.16 -5.95
CA GLY A 65 -1.56 -1.84 -6.58
C GLY A 65 -0.22 -1.44 -6.00
N PHE A 66 0.69 -2.43 -5.96
CA PHE A 66 2.02 -2.26 -5.38
C PHE A 66 3.04 -2.96 -6.26
N ILE A 67 4.21 -2.35 -6.42
CA ILE A 67 5.29 -2.94 -7.21
C ILE A 67 5.91 -4.14 -6.48
N GLU A 68 6.00 -4.05 -5.15
CA GLU A 68 6.59 -5.11 -4.33
C GLU A 68 5.50 -5.85 -3.55
N VAL A 69 5.62 -7.18 -3.48
CA VAL A 69 4.65 -7.99 -2.74
C VAL A 69 4.64 -7.65 -1.24
N ASN A 70 5.78 -7.26 -0.69
CA ASN A 70 5.86 -6.88 0.71
C ASN A 70 5.06 -5.61 1.02
N GLN A 71 4.99 -4.68 0.07
CA GLN A 71 4.14 -3.49 0.21
C GLN A 71 2.68 -3.87 0.32
N ARG A 72 2.21 -4.76 -0.56
CA ARG A 72 0.82 -5.23 -0.54
C ARG A 72 0.51 -5.97 0.76
N ASN A 73 1.39 -6.84 1.19
CA ASN A 73 1.17 -7.63 2.39
C ASN A 73 1.15 -6.74 3.64
N LEU A 74 2.04 -5.77 3.70
CA LEU A 74 2.04 -4.80 4.81
C LEU A 74 0.79 -3.93 4.77
N PHE A 75 0.36 -3.49 3.60
CA PHE A 75 -0.89 -2.75 3.43
C PHE A 75 -2.08 -3.53 4.01
N ARG A 76 -2.16 -4.82 3.72
CA ARG A 76 -3.23 -5.68 4.26
C ARG A 76 -3.22 -5.73 5.77
N GLU A 77 -2.04 -5.83 6.37
CA GLU A 77 -1.92 -5.83 7.84
C GLU A 77 -2.32 -4.48 8.43
N ILE A 78 -1.91 -3.39 7.81
CA ILE A 78 -2.22 -2.03 8.29
C ILE A 78 -3.73 -1.80 8.29
N ILE A 79 -4.41 -2.11 7.21
CA ILE A 79 -5.85 -1.84 7.10
C ILE A 79 -6.70 -2.81 7.92
N SER A 80 -6.11 -3.87 8.46
CA SER A 80 -6.79 -4.76 9.39
C SER A 80 -6.96 -4.12 10.78
N VAL A 81 -6.21 -3.05 11.06
CA VAL A 81 -6.31 -2.33 12.33
C VAL A 81 -7.54 -1.43 12.31
N ASN A 82 -8.38 -1.53 13.33
CA ASN A 82 -9.57 -0.69 13.45
C ASN A 82 -9.17 0.80 13.50
N GLY A 83 -9.85 1.59 12.69
CA GLY A 83 -9.59 3.01 12.58
C GLY A 83 -8.67 3.39 11.43
N ILE A 84 -8.13 2.41 10.71
CA ILE A 84 -7.26 2.65 9.55
C ILE A 84 -7.94 2.13 8.29
N GLY A 85 -8.38 3.06 7.45
CA GLY A 85 -8.91 2.73 6.14
C GLY A 85 -7.83 2.67 5.06
N PRO A 86 -8.21 2.32 3.82
CA PRO A 86 -7.25 2.17 2.73
C PRO A 86 -6.45 3.43 2.44
N GLN A 87 -7.06 4.62 2.52
CA GLN A 87 -6.36 5.85 2.18
C GLN A 87 -5.28 6.21 3.22
N ILE A 88 -5.56 5.93 4.49
CA ILE A 88 -4.57 6.13 5.55
C ILE A 88 -3.46 5.09 5.40
N GLY A 89 -3.81 3.84 5.06
CA GLY A 89 -2.83 2.80 4.79
C GLY A 89 -1.88 3.17 3.64
N MET A 90 -2.43 3.72 2.56
CA MET A 90 -1.63 4.21 1.44
C MET A 90 -0.73 5.36 1.87
N ALA A 91 -1.23 6.29 2.66
CA ALA A 91 -0.44 7.42 3.16
C ALA A 91 0.73 6.96 4.04
N LEU A 92 0.51 6.00 4.91
CA LEU A 92 1.58 5.43 5.74
C LEU A 92 2.69 4.82 4.88
N LEU A 93 2.32 4.02 3.89
CA LEU A 93 3.30 3.40 3.00
C LEU A 93 4.04 4.43 2.16
N GLU A 94 3.37 5.48 1.71
CA GLU A 94 4.00 6.56 0.96
C GLU A 94 5.00 7.32 1.81
N ASP A 95 4.62 7.65 3.06
CA ASP A 95 5.45 8.45 3.95
C ASP A 95 6.69 7.70 4.44
N PHE A 96 6.56 6.39 4.72
CA PHE A 96 7.63 5.62 5.37
C PHE A 96 8.29 4.58 4.47
N GLY A 97 7.53 3.92 3.59
CA GLY A 97 7.98 2.70 2.95
C GLY A 97 7.96 1.52 3.91
N VAL A 98 8.19 0.30 3.40
CA VAL A 98 8.06 -0.92 4.19
C VAL A 98 9.06 -0.96 5.34
N ALA A 99 10.35 -0.78 5.04
CA ALA A 99 11.42 -0.95 6.03
C ALA A 99 11.29 0.05 7.18
N GLN A 100 11.06 1.32 6.86
CA GLN A 100 10.94 2.36 7.89
C GLN A 100 9.68 2.21 8.72
N LEU A 101 8.57 1.79 8.10
CA LEU A 101 7.30 1.59 8.79
C LEU A 101 7.39 0.43 9.77
N VAL A 102 7.95 -0.70 9.34
CA VAL A 102 8.18 -1.86 10.21
C VAL A 102 9.07 -1.48 11.38
N ASN A 103 10.13 -0.73 11.11
CA ASN A 103 11.08 -0.30 12.13
C ASN A 103 10.43 0.63 13.16
N ALA A 104 9.60 1.58 12.70
CA ALA A 104 8.88 2.50 13.58
C ALA A 104 7.91 1.74 14.50
N ILE A 105 7.23 0.72 13.98
CA ILE A 105 6.31 -0.10 14.76
C ILE A 105 7.08 -0.95 15.79
N GLU A 106 8.16 -1.58 15.35
CA GLU A 106 8.98 -2.43 16.24
C GLU A 106 9.60 -1.62 17.39
N ASN A 107 10.03 -0.40 17.12
CA ASN A 107 10.67 0.48 18.10
C ASN A 107 9.66 1.35 18.85
N LYS A 108 8.36 1.11 18.67
CA LYS A 108 7.28 1.83 19.37
C LYS A 108 7.34 3.35 19.19
N GLU A 109 7.69 3.79 17.98
CA GLU A 109 7.84 5.22 17.67
C GLU A 109 6.48 5.85 17.31
N SER A 110 5.58 5.94 18.30
CA SER A 110 4.23 6.46 18.09
C SER A 110 4.22 7.89 17.57
N ASN A 111 5.10 8.73 18.10
CA ASN A 111 5.17 10.13 17.66
C ASN A 111 5.58 10.26 16.20
N LEU A 112 6.44 9.39 15.72
CA LEU A 112 6.84 9.37 14.31
C LEU A 112 5.66 9.02 13.42
N LEU A 113 4.88 8.02 13.81
CA LEU A 113 3.72 7.57 13.04
C LEU A 113 2.63 8.64 12.94
N THR A 114 2.50 9.50 13.95
CA THR A 114 1.50 10.59 13.93
C THR A 114 1.81 11.67 12.89
N LYS A 115 2.98 11.66 12.28
CA LYS A 115 3.31 12.59 11.19
C LYS A 115 2.51 12.30 9.92
N THR A 116 2.00 11.09 9.77
CA THR A 116 1.12 10.76 8.64
C THR A 116 -0.26 11.33 8.89
N GLN A 117 -0.79 12.04 7.90
CA GLN A 117 -2.11 12.63 7.97
C GLN A 117 -3.16 11.55 8.21
N GLY A 118 -4.03 11.76 9.17
CA GLY A 118 -5.07 10.80 9.55
C GLY A 118 -4.67 9.87 10.70
N ILE A 119 -3.41 9.93 11.14
CA ILE A 119 -2.92 9.10 12.26
C ILE A 119 -2.75 10.00 13.49
N GLY A 120 -3.68 9.88 14.44
CA GLY A 120 -3.51 10.48 15.76
C GLY A 120 -2.76 9.55 16.71
N LYS A 121 -2.50 10.03 17.91
CA LYS A 121 -1.73 9.28 18.91
C LYS A 121 -2.38 7.94 19.26
N ARG A 122 -3.70 7.93 19.42
CA ARG A 122 -4.45 6.70 19.77
C ARG A 122 -4.33 5.65 18.68
N ILE A 123 -4.46 6.05 17.41
CA ILE A 123 -4.36 5.13 16.27
C ILE A 123 -2.92 4.64 16.13
N ALA A 124 -1.93 5.51 16.33
CA ALA A 124 -0.52 5.11 16.29
C ALA A 124 -0.21 4.06 17.35
N GLU A 125 -0.69 4.25 18.58
CA GLU A 125 -0.50 3.28 19.65
C GLU A 125 -1.20 1.95 19.34
N ARG A 126 -2.41 2.01 18.80
CA ARG A 126 -3.16 0.81 18.40
C ARG A 126 -2.43 0.03 17.29
N LEU A 127 -1.92 0.75 16.30
CA LEU A 127 -1.15 0.15 15.22
C LEU A 127 0.06 -0.61 15.77
N ILE A 128 0.78 -0.01 16.71
CA ILE A 128 1.94 -0.64 17.36
C ILE A 128 1.52 -1.90 18.11
N VAL A 129 0.50 -1.80 18.95
CA VAL A 129 0.05 -2.93 19.77
C VAL A 129 -0.41 -4.10 18.90
N GLU A 130 -1.19 -3.83 17.87
CA GLU A 130 -1.78 -4.89 17.04
C GLU A 130 -0.80 -5.49 16.04
N LEU A 131 0.16 -4.72 15.53
CA LEU A 131 1.02 -5.20 14.44
C LEU A 131 2.42 -5.60 14.86
N ARG A 132 2.89 -5.18 16.02
CA ARG A 132 4.28 -5.37 16.40
C ARG A 132 4.75 -6.82 16.27
N ASN A 133 3.98 -7.75 16.76
CA ASN A 133 4.32 -9.18 16.67
C ASN A 133 4.12 -9.75 15.27
N LYS A 134 3.13 -9.25 14.54
CA LYS A 134 2.83 -9.74 13.19
C LYS A 134 3.88 -9.33 12.18
N LEU A 135 4.56 -8.20 12.40
CA LEU A 135 5.53 -7.68 11.43
C LEU A 135 6.91 -8.30 11.54
N GLN A 136 7.16 -9.10 12.54
CA GLN A 136 8.46 -9.79 12.68
C GLN A 136 8.80 -10.60 11.42
N ARG A 137 7.81 -11.24 10.81
CA ARG A 137 8.00 -12.01 9.58
C ARG A 137 8.46 -11.17 8.38
N PHE A 138 8.11 -9.87 8.34
CA PHE A 138 8.57 -8.98 7.26
C PHE A 138 10.06 -8.68 7.38
N ILE A 139 10.55 -8.55 8.60
CA ILE A 139 11.97 -8.38 8.89
C ILE A 139 12.75 -9.62 8.46
N ASP A 140 12.26 -10.79 8.83
CA ASP A 140 12.90 -12.08 8.50
C ASP A 140 12.93 -12.29 6.99
N LEU A 141 11.84 -11.97 6.28
CA LEU A 141 11.78 -12.10 4.83
C LEU A 141 12.72 -11.14 4.12
N SER A 142 12.87 -9.92 4.62
CA SER A 142 13.79 -8.95 4.02
C SER A 142 15.24 -9.37 4.19
N LEU A 143 15.57 -10.05 5.26
CA LEU A 143 16.91 -10.61 5.47
C LEU A 143 17.21 -11.79 4.53
N ILE A 144 16.19 -12.56 4.17
CA ILE A 144 16.35 -13.70 3.27
C ILE A 144 16.56 -13.24 1.82
N HIS A 145 16.02 -12.10 1.43
CA HIS A 145 16.10 -11.57 0.07
C HIS A 145 17.28 -10.63 -0.18
N ILE A 146 18.12 -10.46 0.82
CA ILE A 146 19.38 -9.75 0.69
C ILE A 146 20.50 -10.75 0.34
#